data_3a3f47a2c62c2c81e63ff743ab2d8f9e
#
_entry.id   3a3f47a2c62c2c81e63ff743ab2d8f9e
#
_cell.length_a   1.000
_cell.length_b   1.000
_cell.length_c   1.000
_cell.angle_alpha   90.00
_cell.angle_beta   90.00
_cell.angle_gamma   90.00
#
_symmetry.space_group_name_H-M   'P 1'
#
loop_
_entity.id
_entity.type
_entity.pdbx_description
1 polymer ?
#
loop_
_entity_poly.entity_id
_entity_poly.type
_entity_poly.pdbx_seq_one_letter_code
_entity_poly.pdbx_strand_id
1 'polypeptide(L)'
;MNCLIIDDEPLARIGMERLIRQYSHLKVLGTFRNAIGVADFLKDNEVDLLFLDIEMPGVNGLELARTLPEHTLVIFTTAYSQYALES
;
A
#
# COMPACT_ATOMS: atom_id res chain seq x y z
N MET A 1 3.90 -6.91 12.01
CA MET A 1 3.65 -7.12 10.59
C MET A 1 4.32 -6.02 9.78
N ASN A 2 5.00 -6.39 8.74
CA ASN A 2 5.69 -5.45 7.87
C ASN A 2 4.74 -4.92 6.81
N CYS A 3 4.74 -3.59 6.61
CA CYS A 3 3.81 -2.91 5.71
C CYS A 3 4.53 -2.06 4.68
N LEU A 4 3.94 -1.94 3.50
CA LEU A 4 4.30 -0.93 2.49
C LEU A 4 3.08 -0.06 2.20
N ILE A 5 3.35 1.17 1.80
CA ILE A 5 2.32 2.11 1.38
C ILE A 5 2.63 2.57 -0.03
N ILE A 6 1.66 2.43 -0.93
CA ILE A 6 1.78 2.92 -2.31
C ILE A 6 0.62 3.88 -2.57
N ASP A 7 0.96 5.15 -2.80
CA ASP A 7 -0.02 6.20 -3.05
C ASP A 7 0.67 7.34 -3.80
N ASP A 8 0.09 7.83 -4.87
CA ASP A 8 0.68 8.90 -5.66
C ASP A 8 0.56 10.28 -5.02
N GLU A 9 -0.31 10.44 -4.03
CA GLU A 9 -0.51 11.68 -3.30
C GLU A 9 0.43 11.77 -2.09
N PRO A 10 1.37 12.75 -2.06
CA PRO A 10 2.32 12.84 -0.93
C PRO A 10 1.65 12.99 0.43
N LEU A 11 0.60 13.82 0.51
CA LEU A 11 -0.11 14.04 1.78
C LEU A 11 -0.84 12.79 2.24
N ALA A 12 -1.39 12.02 1.31
CA ALA A 12 -2.05 10.76 1.64
C ALA A 12 -1.03 9.74 2.17
N ARG A 13 0.15 9.65 1.55
CA ARG A 13 1.22 8.77 2.03
C ARG A 13 1.64 9.14 3.45
N ILE A 14 1.86 10.42 3.70
CA ILE A 14 2.27 10.90 5.03
C ILE A 14 1.19 10.60 6.07
N GLY A 15 -0.06 10.88 5.73
CA GLY A 15 -1.18 10.62 6.63
C GLY A 15 -1.35 9.15 6.95
N MET A 16 -1.23 8.29 5.95
CA MET A 16 -1.32 6.84 6.14
C MET A 16 -0.17 6.33 7.00
N GLU A 17 1.04 6.79 6.75
CA GLU A 17 2.20 6.39 7.55
C GLU A 17 2.03 6.79 9.01
N ARG A 18 1.57 8.02 9.27
CA ARG A 18 1.31 8.47 10.65
C ARG A 18 0.25 7.62 11.33
N LEU A 19 -0.81 7.27 10.60
CA LEU A 19 -1.88 6.44 11.15
C LEU A 19 -1.36 5.06 11.51
N ILE A 20 -0.63 4.43 10.61
CA ILE A 20 -0.12 3.07 10.80
C ILE A 20 0.88 3.02 11.94
N ARG A 21 1.72 4.05 12.10
CA ARG A 21 2.72 4.09 13.18
C ARG A 21 2.12 4.16 14.57
N GLN A 22 0.82 4.44 14.70
CA GLN A 22 0.11 4.40 15.97
C GLN A 22 -0.12 2.97 16.45
N TYR A 23 0.05 1.99 15.57
CA TYR A 23 -0.16 0.58 15.90
C TYR A 23 1.18 -0.11 16.03
N SER A 24 1.51 -0.54 17.26
CA SER A 24 2.84 -1.08 17.58
C SER A 24 3.16 -2.39 16.85
N HIS A 25 2.15 -3.13 16.43
CA HIS A 25 2.35 -4.40 15.72
C HIS A 25 2.54 -4.22 14.20
N LEU A 26 2.42 -2.98 13.69
CA LEU A 26 2.61 -2.67 12.29
C LEU A 26 3.92 -1.88 12.12
N LYS A 27 4.72 -2.30 11.15
CA LYS A 27 6.00 -1.64 10.87
C LYS A 27 6.02 -1.23 9.39
N VAL A 28 6.11 0.07 9.12
CA VAL A 28 6.20 0.59 7.76
C VAL A 28 7.65 0.44 7.29
N LEU A 29 7.88 -0.41 6.32
CA LEU A 29 9.21 -0.63 5.74
C LEU A 29 9.55 0.41 4.69
N GLY A 30 8.55 0.93 3.99
CA GLY A 30 8.76 1.93 2.96
C GLY A 30 7.46 2.49 2.42
N THR A 31 7.59 3.60 1.70
CA THR A 31 6.48 4.23 1.01
C THR A 31 6.87 4.46 -0.44
N PHE A 32 5.92 4.29 -1.35
CA PHE A 32 6.15 4.42 -2.78
C PHE A 32 5.06 5.30 -3.39
N ARG A 33 5.43 6.12 -4.34
CA ARG A 33 4.47 6.97 -5.05
C ARG A 33 3.85 6.28 -6.27
N ASN A 34 4.40 5.13 -6.66
CA ASN A 34 3.89 4.32 -7.77
C ASN A 34 4.42 2.89 -7.62
N ALA A 35 4.11 2.04 -8.58
CA ALA A 35 4.49 0.63 -8.53
C ALA A 35 5.95 0.36 -8.92
N ILE A 36 6.68 1.38 -9.41
CA ILE A 36 8.06 1.21 -9.82
C ILE A 36 8.93 0.90 -8.59
N GLY A 37 9.70 -0.17 -8.68
CA GLY A 37 10.58 -0.59 -7.59
C GLY A 37 9.92 -1.46 -6.53
N VAL A 38 8.60 -1.58 -6.52
CA VAL A 38 7.90 -2.41 -5.53
C VAL A 38 8.27 -3.88 -5.68
N ALA A 39 8.29 -4.40 -6.89
CA ALA A 39 8.64 -5.80 -7.13
C ALA A 39 10.05 -6.12 -6.66
N ASP A 40 11.01 -5.23 -6.92
CA ASP A 40 12.39 -5.41 -6.47
C ASP A 40 12.48 -5.35 -4.95
N PHE A 41 11.75 -4.44 -4.34
CA PHE A 41 11.70 -4.34 -2.87
C PHE A 41 11.17 -5.64 -2.25
N LEU A 42 10.15 -6.22 -2.84
CA LEU A 42 9.54 -7.46 -2.33
C LEU A 42 10.44 -8.69 -2.47
N LYS A 43 11.43 -8.65 -3.36
CA LYS A 43 12.41 -9.73 -3.47
C LYS A 43 13.33 -9.81 -2.26
N ASP A 44 13.65 -8.64 -1.69
CA ASP A 44 14.63 -8.55 -0.61
C ASP A 44 14.01 -8.32 0.77
N ASN A 45 12.70 -8.08 0.82
CA ASN A 45 12.01 -7.76 2.05
C ASN A 45 10.70 -8.52 2.16
N GLU A 46 10.45 -9.09 3.32
CA GLU A 46 9.21 -9.78 3.58
C GLU A 46 8.15 -8.76 4.01
N VAL A 47 7.08 -8.67 3.21
CA VAL A 47 5.99 -7.73 3.44
C VAL A 47 4.70 -8.49 3.67
N ASP A 48 4.01 -8.18 4.75
CA ASP A 48 2.76 -8.84 5.13
C ASP A 48 1.54 -8.09 4.62
N LEU A 49 1.59 -6.76 4.63
CA LEU A 49 0.49 -5.90 4.21
C LEU A 49 0.96 -4.86 3.21
N LEU A 50 0.16 -4.65 2.17
CA LEU A 50 0.40 -3.62 1.18
C LEU A 50 -0.83 -2.70 1.15
N PHE A 51 -0.64 -1.45 1.54
CA PHE A 51 -1.69 -0.43 1.42
C PHE A 51 -1.54 0.22 0.05
N LEU A 52 -2.52 0.02 -0.81
CA LEU A 52 -2.46 0.41 -2.21
C LEU A 52 -3.62 1.34 -2.56
N ASP A 53 -3.30 2.54 -3.04
CA ASP A 53 -4.30 3.47 -3.53
C ASP A 53 -4.95 2.88 -4.79
N ILE A 54 -6.28 2.82 -4.79
CA ILE A 54 -7.04 2.26 -5.91
C ILE A 54 -7.00 3.19 -7.14
N GLU A 55 -6.73 4.47 -6.94
CA GLU A 55 -6.83 5.47 -8.00
C GLU A 55 -5.49 6.12 -8.35
N MET A 56 -4.53 5.32 -8.79
CA MET A 56 -3.27 5.86 -9.30
C MET A 56 -3.29 5.87 -10.83
N PRO A 57 -3.01 7.02 -11.46
CA PRO A 57 -2.95 7.09 -12.92
C PRO A 57 -1.91 6.13 -13.50
N GLY A 58 -2.29 5.41 -14.55
CA GLY A 58 -1.38 4.49 -15.23
C GLY A 58 -1.06 3.20 -14.48
N VAL A 59 -1.67 2.99 -13.33
CA VAL A 59 -1.46 1.77 -12.55
C VAL A 59 -2.77 1.02 -12.39
N ASN A 60 -2.77 -0.26 -12.73
CA ASN A 60 -3.88 -1.15 -12.43
C ASN A 60 -3.56 -1.87 -11.13
N GLY A 61 -4.23 -1.45 -10.05
CA GLY A 61 -4.00 -2.03 -8.72
C GLY A 61 -4.30 -3.53 -8.66
N LEU A 62 -5.28 -4.00 -9.44
CA LEU A 62 -5.60 -5.42 -9.48
C LEU A 62 -4.49 -6.23 -10.14
N GLU A 63 -3.89 -5.72 -11.21
CA GLU A 63 -2.76 -6.38 -11.84
C GLU A 63 -1.55 -6.43 -10.92
N LEU A 64 -1.28 -5.33 -10.22
CA LEU A 64 -0.20 -5.30 -9.24
C LEU A 64 -0.44 -6.36 -8.15
N ALA A 65 -1.66 -6.45 -7.66
CA ALA A 65 -2.00 -7.41 -6.62
C ALA A 65 -1.75 -8.85 -7.05
N ARG A 66 -1.97 -9.17 -8.33
CA ARG A 66 -1.72 -10.52 -8.87
C ARG A 66 -0.26 -10.90 -8.91
N THR A 67 0.65 -9.92 -8.91
CA THR A 67 2.09 -10.19 -8.98
C THR A 67 2.73 -10.34 -7.61
N LEU A 68 1.96 -10.12 -6.54
CA LEU A 68 2.47 -10.17 -5.18
C LEU A 68 2.60 -11.60 -4.66
N PRO A 69 3.52 -11.84 -3.71
CA PRO A 69 3.58 -13.13 -3.03
C PRO A 69 2.26 -13.47 -2.34
N GLU A 70 1.93 -14.75 -2.25
CA GLU A 70 0.66 -15.20 -1.66
C GLU A 70 0.46 -14.73 -0.22
N HIS A 71 1.53 -14.63 0.55
CA HIS A 71 1.44 -14.22 1.94
C HIS A 71 1.22 -12.71 2.12
N THR A 72 1.38 -11.93 1.06
CA THR A 72 1.19 -10.48 1.13
C THR A 72 -0.28 -10.14 0.88
N LEU A 73 -0.92 -9.56 1.88
CA LEU A 73 -2.31 -9.10 1.77
C LEU A 73 -2.34 -7.67 1.26
N VAL A 74 -3.30 -7.39 0.38
CA VAL A 74 -3.49 -6.05 -0.16
C VAL A 74 -4.70 -5.41 0.48
N ILE A 75 -4.52 -4.19 0.98
CA ILE A 75 -5.60 -3.36 1.48
C ILE A 75 -5.69 -2.16 0.55
N PHE A 76 -6.81 -2.06 -0.17
CA PHE A 76 -7.02 -0.92 -1.05
C PHE A 76 -7.46 0.29 -0.25
N THR A 77 -6.85 1.44 -0.56
CA THR A 77 -7.20 2.72 0.06
C THR A 77 -7.77 3.64 -0.99
N THR A 78 -8.53 4.66 -0.57
CA THR A 78 -9.10 5.63 -1.47
C THR A 78 -9.36 6.93 -0.73
N ALA A 79 -9.27 8.04 -1.48
CA ALA A 79 -9.65 9.35 -0.97
C ALA A 79 -11.16 9.58 -0.99
N TYR A 80 -11.92 8.69 -1.64
CA TYR A 80 -13.37 8.85 -1.76
C TYR A 80 -14.10 8.15 -0.63
N SER A 81 -14.74 8.92 0.23
CA SER A 81 -15.43 8.41 1.40
C SER A 81 -16.55 7.43 1.07
N GLN A 82 -17.17 7.56 -0.09
CA GLN A 82 -18.22 6.63 -0.50
C GLN A 82 -17.73 5.21 -0.65
N TYR A 83 -16.49 5.01 -1.10
CA TYR A 83 -15.92 3.67 -1.17
C TYR A 83 -15.65 3.09 0.20
N ALA A 84 -15.22 3.93 1.13
CA ALA A 84 -15.00 3.49 2.51
C ALA A 84 -16.30 3.05 3.17
N LEU A 85 -17.42 3.69 2.85
CA LEU A 85 -18.71 3.36 3.41
C LEU A 85 -19.30 2.07 2.82
N GLU A 86 -18.98 1.76 1.57
CA GLU A 86 -19.48 0.57 0.90
C GLU A 86 -18.65 -0.67 1.17
N SER A 87 -17.43 -0.48 1.61
CA SER A 87 -16.57 -1.61 1.95
C SER A 87 -16.80 -2.05 3.40
#